data_c132ef714d1665a2539e096da9df5064
#
_entry.id   c132ef714d1665a2539e096da9df5064
#
_cell.length_a   1.000
_cell.length_b   1.000
_cell.length_c   1.000
_cell.angle_alpha   90.00
_cell.angle_beta   90.00
_cell.angle_gamma   90.00
#
_symmetry.space_group_name_H-M   'P 1'
#
loop_
_entity.id
_entity.type
_entity.pdbx_description
1 polymer ?
#
loop_
_entity_poly.entity_id
_entity_poly.type
_entity_poly.pdbx_seq_one_letter_code
_entity_poly.pdbx_strand_id
1 'polypeptide(L)'
;MITGSENYQLGKVFSSAEEVLPFINQLTGIIMVDIKLPGMNGATLVKHISESNKKVQCMICSMFDDDEFIFLALKNGALGYLLKDSSFDLILTALDELKNGGSPMSPYIARKVIASFQQPKENKIVELLSDREQEVLEKLAQGLIYKEIGQKLFISHETVKHHIKHIYQKLHVQNKIEALNKIGKYK
;
A
#
# COMPACT_ATOMS: atom_id res chain seq x y z
N MET A 1 8.23 -22.19 -17.84
CA MET A 1 6.88 -21.75 -18.29
C MET A 1 6.94 -20.65 -19.36
N ILE A 2 7.60 -19.52 -19.17
CA ILE A 2 7.70 -18.45 -20.20
C ILE A 2 8.63 -18.84 -21.37
N THR A 3 9.50 -19.79 -21.18
CA THR A 3 10.48 -20.29 -22.19
C THR A 3 9.86 -20.98 -23.42
N GLY A 4 8.54 -21.18 -23.47
CA GLY A 4 7.81 -21.74 -24.62
C GLY A 4 7.06 -20.74 -25.48
N SER A 5 7.16 -19.43 -25.19
CA SER A 5 6.50 -18.37 -25.95
C SER A 5 7.42 -17.83 -27.06
N GLU A 6 6.91 -17.70 -28.27
CA GLU A 6 7.66 -17.05 -29.37
C GLU A 6 7.82 -15.53 -29.16
N ASN A 7 6.96 -14.90 -28.35
CA ASN A 7 6.87 -13.46 -28.16
C ASN A 7 7.62 -12.95 -26.92
N TYR A 8 8.01 -13.84 -26.00
CA TYR A 8 8.65 -13.47 -24.74
C TYR A 8 9.87 -14.31 -24.45
N GLN A 9 10.94 -13.65 -24.06
CA GLN A 9 12.17 -14.28 -23.59
C GLN A 9 12.28 -14.10 -22.08
N LEU A 10 12.53 -15.18 -21.35
CA LEU A 10 12.84 -15.12 -19.93
C LEU A 10 14.19 -14.41 -19.73
N GLY A 11 14.17 -13.32 -18.99
CA GLY A 11 15.35 -12.59 -18.57
C GLY A 11 16.00 -13.20 -17.32
N LYS A 12 16.54 -12.35 -16.46
CA LYS A 12 17.12 -12.78 -15.18
C LYS A 12 16.03 -13.19 -14.18
N VAL A 13 16.32 -14.21 -13.40
CA VAL A 13 15.51 -14.66 -12.27
C VAL A 13 16.30 -14.38 -11.01
N PHE A 14 15.62 -13.86 -10.00
CA PHE A 14 16.17 -13.50 -8.69
C PHE A 14 15.38 -14.20 -7.60
N SER A 15 16.05 -14.57 -6.52
CA SER A 15 15.43 -15.29 -5.39
C SER A 15 14.95 -14.35 -4.28
N SER A 16 15.43 -13.12 -4.24
CA SER A 16 15.05 -12.11 -3.25
C SER A 16 15.00 -10.71 -3.87
N ALA A 17 14.36 -9.78 -3.18
CA ALA A 17 14.32 -8.38 -3.60
C ALA A 17 15.71 -7.72 -3.53
N GLU A 18 16.51 -8.09 -2.54
CA GLU A 18 17.85 -7.55 -2.31
C GLU A 18 18.81 -7.87 -3.48
N GLU A 19 18.63 -9.03 -4.10
CA GLU A 19 19.41 -9.40 -5.29
C GLU A 19 19.09 -8.52 -6.51
N VAL A 20 17.89 -7.93 -6.57
CA VAL A 20 17.45 -7.06 -7.67
C VAL A 20 18.03 -5.65 -7.55
N LEU A 21 18.14 -5.14 -6.32
CA LEU A 21 18.49 -3.73 -6.07
C LEU A 21 19.73 -3.23 -6.82
N PRO A 22 20.86 -3.96 -6.90
CA PRO A 22 22.05 -3.51 -7.61
C PRO A 22 21.83 -3.37 -9.13
N PHE A 23 20.81 -4.01 -9.68
CA PHE A 23 20.55 -4.08 -11.12
C PHE A 23 19.38 -3.20 -11.57
N ILE A 24 18.67 -2.49 -10.67
CA ILE A 24 17.43 -1.77 -11.01
C ILE A 24 17.59 -0.89 -12.26
N ASN A 25 18.68 -0.15 -12.36
CA ASN A 25 18.92 0.76 -13.50
C ASN A 25 19.24 0.04 -14.83
N GLN A 26 19.55 -1.25 -14.77
CA GLN A 26 19.85 -2.11 -15.93
C GLN A 26 18.65 -2.95 -16.37
N LEU A 27 17.60 -2.99 -15.54
CA LEU A 27 16.38 -3.75 -15.83
C LEU A 27 15.63 -3.12 -17.01
N THR A 28 15.04 -3.95 -17.84
CA THR A 28 14.21 -3.55 -18.98
C THR A 28 13.00 -4.47 -19.13
N GLY A 29 11.93 -3.98 -19.76
CA GLY A 29 10.76 -4.77 -20.06
C GLY A 29 9.85 -4.96 -18.85
N ILE A 30 9.28 -6.15 -18.73
CA ILE A 30 8.31 -6.49 -17.68
C ILE A 30 8.98 -7.33 -16.59
N ILE A 31 8.74 -6.97 -15.35
CA ILE A 31 9.18 -7.73 -14.17
C ILE A 31 7.96 -8.29 -13.45
N MET A 32 7.93 -9.60 -13.32
CA MET A 32 6.95 -10.30 -12.48
C MET A 32 7.52 -10.44 -11.06
N VAL A 33 6.80 -9.94 -10.07
CA VAL A 33 7.24 -9.88 -8.68
C VAL A 33 6.27 -10.65 -7.80
N ASP A 34 6.78 -11.56 -6.97
CA ASP A 34 5.99 -12.14 -5.89
C ASP A 34 5.90 -11.15 -4.71
N ILE A 35 4.76 -11.11 -4.04
CA ILE A 35 4.58 -10.32 -2.82
C ILE A 35 5.45 -10.85 -1.67
N LYS A 36 5.42 -12.16 -1.45
CA LYS A 36 6.19 -12.80 -0.36
C LYS A 36 7.57 -13.24 -0.84
N LEU A 37 8.49 -12.30 -0.87
CA LEU A 37 9.89 -12.59 -1.04
C LEU A 37 10.59 -12.70 0.33
N PRO A 38 11.68 -13.47 0.43
CA PRO A 38 12.55 -13.43 1.61
C PRO A 38 13.09 -12.01 1.84
N GLY A 39 13.15 -11.56 3.10
CA GLY A 39 13.63 -10.22 3.44
C GLY A 39 12.64 -9.12 3.07
N MET A 40 12.97 -8.30 2.09
CA MET A 40 12.10 -7.21 1.59
C MET A 40 10.92 -7.78 0.81
N ASN A 41 9.69 -7.35 1.13
CA ASN A 41 8.51 -7.78 0.38
C ASN A 41 8.45 -7.20 -1.03
N GLY A 42 7.74 -7.90 -1.94
CA GLY A 42 7.66 -7.54 -3.35
C GLY A 42 7.01 -6.18 -3.61
N ALA A 43 6.06 -5.73 -2.79
CA ALA A 43 5.45 -4.41 -2.96
C ALA A 43 6.46 -3.28 -2.68
N THR A 44 7.37 -3.48 -1.72
CA THR A 44 8.48 -2.54 -1.46
C THR A 44 9.50 -2.55 -2.61
N LEU A 45 9.81 -3.73 -3.16
CA LEU A 45 10.67 -3.83 -4.35
C LEU A 45 10.08 -3.06 -5.54
N VAL A 46 8.78 -3.22 -5.81
CA VAL A 46 8.07 -2.47 -6.85
C VAL A 46 8.23 -0.98 -6.66
N LYS A 47 8.12 -0.47 -5.42
CA LYS A 47 8.36 0.95 -5.13
C LYS A 47 9.76 1.39 -5.55
N HIS A 48 10.80 0.65 -5.14
CA HIS A 48 12.19 0.97 -5.51
C HIS A 48 12.39 0.97 -7.03
N ILE A 49 11.80 0.01 -7.74
CA ILE A 49 11.89 -0.05 -9.21
C ILE A 49 11.16 1.15 -9.84
N SER A 50 9.93 1.42 -9.44
CA SER A 50 9.10 2.48 -10.02
C SER A 50 9.65 3.89 -9.78
N GLU A 51 10.35 4.10 -8.66
CA GLU A 51 11.02 5.37 -8.34
C GLU A 51 12.34 5.54 -9.11
N SER A 52 13.10 4.45 -9.32
CA SER A 52 14.44 4.48 -9.90
C SER A 52 14.46 4.27 -11.42
N ASN A 53 13.54 3.47 -11.95
CA ASN A 53 13.54 3.09 -13.38
C ASN A 53 12.10 3.01 -13.94
N LYS A 54 11.62 4.12 -14.46
CA LYS A 54 10.27 4.26 -15.04
C LYS A 54 10.07 3.52 -16.37
N LYS A 55 11.12 2.95 -16.95
CA LYS A 55 11.03 2.16 -18.19
C LYS A 55 10.60 0.71 -17.92
N VAL A 56 10.68 0.28 -16.67
CA VAL A 56 10.33 -1.07 -16.25
C VAL A 56 8.85 -1.09 -15.85
N GLN A 57 8.13 -2.07 -16.34
CA GLN A 57 6.75 -2.35 -15.97
C GLN A 57 6.72 -3.48 -14.94
N CYS A 58 6.21 -3.20 -13.75
CA CYS A 58 6.10 -4.21 -12.70
C CYS A 58 4.69 -4.79 -12.67
N MET A 59 4.61 -6.12 -12.63
CA MET A 59 3.38 -6.87 -12.44
C MET A 59 3.55 -7.81 -11.25
N ILE A 60 2.59 -7.81 -10.34
CA ILE A 60 2.56 -8.77 -9.24
C ILE A 60 2.04 -10.12 -9.74
N CYS A 61 2.68 -11.20 -9.28
CA CYS A 61 2.19 -12.56 -9.46
C CYS A 61 2.33 -13.29 -8.11
N SER A 62 1.22 -13.46 -7.39
CA SER A 62 1.25 -13.95 -6.01
C SER A 62 0.15 -14.97 -5.72
N MET A 63 0.34 -15.79 -4.67
CA MET A 63 -0.71 -16.66 -4.12
C MET A 63 -1.71 -15.90 -3.23
N PHE A 64 -1.44 -14.63 -2.92
CA PHE A 64 -2.20 -13.84 -1.97
C PHE A 64 -3.12 -12.86 -2.67
N ASP A 65 -4.34 -12.77 -2.17
CA ASP A 65 -5.41 -11.89 -2.65
C ASP A 65 -5.93 -10.95 -1.55
N ASP A 66 -5.15 -10.78 -0.47
CA ASP A 66 -5.47 -9.85 0.61
C ASP A 66 -5.46 -8.41 0.10
N ASP A 67 -6.50 -7.66 0.47
CA ASP A 67 -6.71 -6.29 0.02
C ASP A 67 -5.51 -5.40 0.32
N GLU A 68 -4.90 -5.55 1.50
CA GLU A 68 -3.76 -4.76 1.94
C GLU A 68 -2.55 -4.92 0.99
N PHE A 69 -2.24 -6.15 0.56
CA PHE A 69 -1.13 -6.41 -0.36
C PHE A 69 -1.43 -5.91 -1.76
N ILE A 70 -2.68 -6.09 -2.24
CA ILE A 70 -3.09 -5.61 -3.56
C ILE A 70 -2.91 -4.08 -3.62
N PHE A 71 -3.50 -3.36 -2.65
CA PHE A 71 -3.44 -1.89 -2.65
C PHE A 71 -2.04 -1.35 -2.44
N LEU A 72 -1.24 -1.97 -1.57
CA LEU A 72 0.13 -1.56 -1.34
C LEU A 72 0.96 -1.69 -2.63
N ALA A 73 0.83 -2.81 -3.34
CA ALA A 73 1.56 -3.06 -4.57
C ALA A 73 1.18 -2.07 -5.67
N LEU A 74 -0.12 -1.85 -5.90
CA LEU A 74 -0.62 -0.90 -6.91
C LEU A 74 -0.23 0.54 -6.57
N LYS A 75 -0.36 0.95 -5.30
CA LYS A 75 0.09 2.27 -4.81
C LYS A 75 1.57 2.49 -5.01
N ASN A 76 2.37 1.45 -4.91
CA ASN A 76 3.82 1.49 -5.09
C ASN A 76 4.25 1.44 -6.58
N GLY A 77 3.29 1.34 -7.51
CA GLY A 77 3.55 1.42 -8.95
C GLY A 77 3.51 0.09 -9.70
N ALA A 78 2.93 -0.97 -9.11
CA ALA A 78 2.59 -2.16 -9.89
C ALA A 78 1.50 -1.80 -10.90
N LEU A 79 1.68 -2.21 -12.15
CA LEU A 79 0.76 -1.95 -13.25
C LEU A 79 -0.22 -3.09 -13.50
N GLY A 80 -0.03 -4.23 -12.83
CA GLY A 80 -0.93 -5.38 -12.91
C GLY A 80 -0.81 -6.28 -11.70
N TYR A 81 -1.83 -7.13 -11.49
CA TYR A 81 -1.86 -8.09 -10.39
C TYR A 81 -2.53 -9.39 -10.85
N LEU A 82 -1.78 -10.48 -10.82
CA LEU A 82 -2.26 -11.83 -11.13
C LEU A 82 -2.09 -12.76 -9.94
N LEU A 83 -2.96 -13.74 -9.83
CA LEU A 83 -2.79 -14.85 -8.91
C LEU A 83 -1.92 -15.93 -9.56
N LYS A 84 -1.10 -16.63 -8.77
CA LYS A 84 -0.20 -17.69 -9.25
C LYS A 84 -0.91 -18.96 -9.76
N ASP A 85 -2.19 -19.12 -9.45
CA ASP A 85 -3.06 -20.16 -9.97
C ASP A 85 -3.60 -19.86 -11.38
N SER A 86 -3.27 -18.70 -11.93
CA SER A 86 -3.63 -18.31 -13.28
C SER A 86 -2.99 -19.25 -14.31
N SER A 87 -3.75 -19.61 -15.35
CA SER A 87 -3.25 -20.43 -16.45
C SER A 87 -2.12 -19.72 -17.20
N PHE A 88 -1.28 -20.51 -17.88
CA PHE A 88 -0.18 -19.96 -18.68
C PHE A 88 -0.67 -18.98 -19.75
N ASP A 89 -1.77 -19.31 -20.44
CA ASP A 89 -2.36 -18.44 -21.46
C ASP A 89 -2.83 -17.11 -20.88
N LEU A 90 -3.37 -17.12 -19.66
CA LEU A 90 -3.77 -15.90 -18.98
C LEU A 90 -2.55 -15.02 -18.62
N ILE A 91 -1.44 -15.64 -18.23
CA ILE A 91 -0.20 -14.90 -17.96
C ILE A 91 0.34 -14.26 -19.25
N LEU A 92 0.34 -14.97 -20.38
CA LEU A 92 0.75 -14.42 -21.67
C LEU A 92 -0.14 -13.27 -22.12
N THR A 93 -1.46 -13.45 -22.01
CA THR A 93 -2.44 -12.38 -22.30
C THR A 93 -2.19 -11.15 -21.45
N ALA A 94 -1.92 -11.33 -20.16
CA ALA A 94 -1.63 -10.24 -19.25
C ALA A 94 -0.31 -9.51 -19.60
N LEU A 95 0.71 -10.24 -20.04
CA LEU A 95 1.97 -9.63 -20.52
C LEU A 95 1.73 -8.78 -21.77
N ASP A 96 0.93 -9.28 -22.73
CA ASP A 96 0.55 -8.54 -23.94
C ASP A 96 -0.28 -7.30 -23.58
N GLU A 97 -1.25 -7.42 -22.68
CA GLU A 97 -2.06 -6.31 -22.20
C GLU A 97 -1.17 -5.24 -21.55
N LEU A 98 -0.26 -5.64 -20.68
CA LEU A 98 0.66 -4.74 -20.00
C LEU A 98 1.58 -4.00 -20.99
N LYS A 99 2.15 -4.74 -21.97
CA LYS A 99 3.00 -4.19 -23.04
C LYS A 99 2.27 -3.13 -23.87
N ASN A 100 0.94 -3.29 -24.04
CA ASN A 100 0.09 -2.36 -24.77
C ASN A 100 -0.47 -1.22 -23.89
N GLY A 101 0.04 -1.05 -22.67
CA GLY A 101 -0.35 0.03 -21.76
C GLY A 101 -1.60 -0.24 -20.91
N GLY A 102 -2.08 -1.48 -20.90
CA GLY A 102 -3.17 -1.93 -20.04
C GLY A 102 -2.71 -2.20 -18.61
N SER A 103 -3.65 -2.58 -17.75
CA SER A 103 -3.42 -2.95 -16.35
C SER A 103 -4.08 -4.30 -16.06
N PRO A 104 -3.42 -5.42 -16.40
CA PRO A 104 -3.99 -6.75 -16.28
C PRO A 104 -4.31 -7.10 -14.82
N MET A 105 -5.55 -7.47 -14.58
CA MET A 105 -6.06 -7.95 -13.31
C MET A 105 -7.17 -8.96 -13.54
N SER A 106 -7.27 -10.00 -12.70
CA SER A 106 -8.47 -10.83 -12.74
C SER A 106 -9.70 -9.98 -12.40
N PRO A 107 -10.91 -10.34 -12.89
CA PRO A 107 -12.15 -9.64 -12.54
C PRO A 107 -12.37 -9.54 -11.03
N TYR A 108 -11.91 -10.53 -10.27
CA TYR A 108 -11.96 -10.57 -8.83
C TYR A 108 -11.06 -9.48 -8.20
N ILE A 109 -9.80 -9.38 -8.63
CA ILE A 109 -8.85 -8.35 -8.15
C ILE A 109 -9.33 -6.95 -8.53
N ALA A 110 -9.78 -6.76 -9.77
CA ALA A 110 -10.32 -5.47 -10.23
C ALA A 110 -11.52 -5.01 -9.37
N ARG A 111 -12.42 -5.94 -9.00
CA ARG A 111 -13.55 -5.64 -8.12
C ARG A 111 -13.10 -5.22 -6.72
N LYS A 112 -12.09 -5.85 -6.14
CA LYS A 112 -11.48 -5.43 -4.86
C LYS A 112 -10.90 -4.02 -4.95
N VAL A 113 -10.18 -3.71 -6.03
CA VAL A 113 -9.64 -2.36 -6.28
C VAL A 113 -10.77 -1.32 -6.34
N ILE A 114 -11.84 -1.59 -7.09
CA ILE A 114 -12.99 -0.68 -7.16
C ILE A 114 -13.65 -0.51 -5.79
N ALA A 115 -13.88 -1.60 -5.06
CA ALA A 115 -14.48 -1.56 -3.73
C ALA A 115 -13.69 -0.71 -2.74
N SER A 116 -12.36 -0.66 -2.85
CA SER A 116 -11.53 0.17 -1.97
C SER A 116 -11.75 1.68 -2.15
N PHE A 117 -12.13 2.11 -3.35
CA PHE A 117 -12.49 3.52 -3.58
C PHE A 117 -13.89 3.86 -3.05
N GLN A 118 -14.75 2.85 -2.92
CA GLN A 118 -16.13 3.03 -2.45
C GLN A 118 -16.23 2.93 -0.93
N GLN A 119 -15.31 2.23 -0.27
CA GLN A 119 -15.24 2.25 1.18
C GLN A 119 -14.76 3.63 1.62
N PRO A 120 -15.51 4.36 2.47
CA PRO A 120 -14.93 5.48 3.18
C PRO A 120 -13.66 4.92 3.84
N LYS A 121 -12.57 5.67 3.75
CA LYS A 121 -11.35 5.32 4.50
C LYS A 121 -11.70 5.37 5.99
N GLU A 122 -12.38 4.37 6.50
CA GLU A 122 -12.40 4.08 7.92
C GLU A 122 -10.96 3.76 8.26
N ASN A 123 -10.32 4.78 8.84
CA ASN A 123 -8.94 4.71 9.23
C ASN A 123 -8.83 3.56 10.24
N LYS A 124 -8.31 2.39 9.83
CA LYS A 124 -7.95 1.30 10.77
C LYS A 124 -7.10 1.81 11.95
N ILE A 125 -6.46 2.96 11.78
CA ILE A 125 -5.75 3.70 12.82
C ILE A 125 -6.70 4.28 13.86
N VAL A 126 -7.93 4.63 13.47
CA VAL A 126 -8.96 5.15 14.37
C VAL A 126 -9.56 4.01 15.21
N GLU A 127 -9.60 2.77 14.70
CA GLU A 127 -10.03 1.58 15.46
C GLU A 127 -9.10 1.26 16.65
N LEU A 128 -7.84 1.72 16.61
CA LEU A 128 -6.93 1.61 17.75
C LEU A 128 -7.26 2.58 18.90
N LEU A 129 -8.04 3.60 18.62
CA LEU A 129 -8.41 4.62 19.58
C LEU A 129 -9.80 4.32 20.16
N SER A 130 -9.95 4.51 21.46
CA SER A 130 -11.29 4.49 22.07
C SER A 130 -12.15 5.65 21.55
N ASP A 131 -13.48 5.53 21.64
CA ASP A 131 -14.42 6.58 21.22
C ASP A 131 -14.03 7.95 21.81
N ARG A 132 -13.61 7.97 23.06
CA ARG A 132 -13.19 9.20 23.73
C ARG A 132 -11.89 9.78 23.19
N GLU A 133 -10.92 8.94 22.82
CA GLU A 133 -9.68 9.36 22.18
C GLU A 133 -9.95 9.89 20.77
N GLN A 134 -10.90 9.30 20.05
CA GLN A 134 -11.34 9.76 18.73
C GLN A 134 -11.97 11.16 18.83
N GLU A 135 -12.89 11.38 19.78
CA GLU A 135 -13.49 12.69 20.01
C GLU A 135 -12.43 13.76 20.32
N VAL A 136 -11.48 13.45 21.19
CA VAL A 136 -10.37 14.37 21.52
C VAL A 136 -9.53 14.68 20.30
N LEU A 137 -9.18 13.67 19.52
CA LEU A 137 -8.35 13.82 18.31
C LEU A 137 -9.09 14.63 17.23
N GLU A 138 -10.40 14.47 17.10
CA GLU A 138 -11.22 15.27 16.18
C GLU A 138 -11.23 16.75 16.54
N LYS A 139 -11.41 17.08 17.83
CA LYS A 139 -11.37 18.47 18.29
C LYS A 139 -9.97 19.06 18.10
N LEU A 140 -8.93 18.27 18.33
CA LEU A 140 -7.55 18.67 18.06
C LEU A 140 -7.31 18.95 16.56
N ALA A 141 -7.91 18.15 15.66
CA ALA A 141 -7.85 18.36 14.21
C ALA A 141 -8.58 19.64 13.77
N GLN A 142 -9.65 20.02 14.47
CA GLN A 142 -10.36 21.30 14.26
C GLN A 142 -9.56 22.54 14.73
N GLY A 143 -8.34 22.33 15.27
CA GLY A 143 -7.48 23.43 15.70
C GLY A 143 -7.70 23.89 17.16
N LEU A 144 -8.61 23.26 17.91
CA LEU A 144 -8.89 23.65 19.30
C LEU A 144 -7.66 23.41 20.19
N ILE A 145 -7.48 24.27 21.18
CA ILE A 145 -6.51 24.07 22.26
C ILE A 145 -7.09 23.17 23.36
N TYR A 146 -6.25 22.58 24.18
CA TYR A 146 -6.66 21.60 25.19
C TYR A 146 -7.74 22.10 26.16
N LYS A 147 -7.70 23.39 26.52
CA LYS A 147 -8.73 24.04 27.37
C LYS A 147 -10.09 24.05 26.70
N GLU A 148 -10.14 24.39 25.42
CA GLU A 148 -11.37 24.40 24.63
C GLU A 148 -11.93 22.99 24.39
N ILE A 149 -11.03 22.02 24.15
CA ILE A 149 -11.40 20.61 24.05
C ILE A 149 -12.05 20.15 25.35
N GLY A 150 -11.43 20.47 26.48
CA GLY A 150 -11.97 20.13 27.79
C GLY A 150 -13.37 20.71 28.04
N GLN A 151 -13.58 21.98 27.68
CA GLN A 151 -14.89 22.62 27.77
C GLN A 151 -15.96 21.95 26.88
N LYS A 152 -15.60 21.64 25.62
CA LYS A 152 -16.55 21.01 24.69
C LYS A 152 -16.88 19.57 25.05
N LEU A 153 -15.96 18.86 25.64
CA LEU A 153 -16.12 17.45 26.00
C LEU A 153 -16.49 17.25 27.49
N PHE A 154 -16.67 18.33 28.25
CA PHE A 154 -16.99 18.29 29.68
C PHE A 154 -15.98 17.50 30.53
N ILE A 155 -14.69 17.67 30.24
CA ILE A 155 -13.57 17.04 30.98
C ILE A 155 -12.51 18.08 31.35
N SER A 156 -11.69 17.74 32.33
CA SER A 156 -10.61 18.63 32.76
C SER A 156 -9.51 18.76 31.68
N HIS A 157 -8.76 19.87 31.73
CA HIS A 157 -7.58 20.06 30.89
C HIS A 157 -6.55 18.92 31.08
N GLU A 158 -6.38 18.43 32.29
CA GLU A 158 -5.45 17.33 32.58
C GLU A 158 -5.95 16.01 31.98
N THR A 159 -7.28 15.78 31.96
CA THR A 159 -7.86 14.61 31.30
C THR A 159 -7.65 14.66 29.78
N VAL A 160 -7.77 15.83 29.15
CA VAL A 160 -7.45 16.00 27.72
C VAL A 160 -5.97 15.67 27.45
N LYS A 161 -5.05 16.18 28.27
CA LYS A 161 -3.62 15.87 28.18
C LYS A 161 -3.34 14.36 28.27
N HIS A 162 -4.05 13.68 29.18
CA HIS A 162 -3.91 12.23 29.35
C HIS A 162 -4.36 11.47 28.08
N HIS A 163 -5.52 11.82 27.54
CA HIS A 163 -5.98 11.24 26.27
C HIS A 163 -5.00 11.50 25.12
N ILE A 164 -4.49 12.71 24.98
CA ILE A 164 -3.51 13.07 23.93
C ILE A 164 -2.23 12.21 24.05
N LYS A 165 -1.71 12.03 25.27
CA LYS A 165 -0.57 11.16 25.51
C LYS A 165 -0.82 9.72 25.06
N HIS A 166 -1.99 9.16 25.39
CA HIS A 166 -2.36 7.80 24.96
C HIS A 166 -2.57 7.70 23.45
N ILE A 167 -3.20 8.71 22.83
CA ILE A 167 -3.31 8.79 21.36
C ILE A 167 -1.93 8.74 20.72
N TYR A 168 -0.98 9.55 21.19
CA TYR A 168 0.38 9.56 20.62
C TYR A 168 1.09 8.22 20.81
N GLN A 169 0.92 7.57 21.95
CA GLN A 169 1.47 6.22 22.19
C GLN A 169 0.85 5.19 21.25
N LYS A 170 -0.48 5.14 21.12
CA LYS A 170 -1.20 4.19 20.27
C LYS A 170 -0.91 4.41 18.79
N LEU A 171 -0.74 5.66 18.39
CA LEU A 171 -0.39 6.03 17.02
C LEU A 171 1.11 5.97 16.72
N HIS A 172 1.97 5.68 17.70
CA HIS A 172 3.43 5.73 17.56
C HIS A 172 3.93 7.05 16.94
N VAL A 173 3.49 8.17 17.50
CA VAL A 173 3.85 9.54 17.08
C VAL A 173 4.28 10.38 18.26
N GLN A 174 4.98 11.51 18.00
CA GLN A 174 5.54 12.34 19.05
C GLN A 174 4.84 13.71 19.20
N ASN A 175 4.07 14.13 18.20
CA ASN A 175 3.45 15.45 18.19
C ASN A 175 2.11 15.48 17.43
N LYS A 176 1.40 16.62 17.56
CA LYS A 176 0.10 16.87 16.91
C LYS A 176 0.16 16.71 15.40
N ILE A 177 1.20 17.23 14.75
CA ILE A 177 1.30 17.23 13.29
C ILE A 177 1.43 15.80 12.78
N GLU A 178 2.29 15.00 13.40
CA GLU A 178 2.44 13.59 13.07
C GLU A 178 1.14 12.80 13.29
N ALA A 179 0.43 13.04 14.41
CA ALA A 179 -0.84 12.39 14.70
C ALA A 179 -1.90 12.71 13.63
N LEU A 180 -2.03 13.99 13.24
CA LEU A 180 -3.01 14.42 12.26
C LEU A 180 -2.68 13.93 10.84
N ASN A 181 -1.40 13.93 10.46
CA ASN A 181 -0.94 13.36 9.19
C ASN A 181 -1.23 11.86 9.10
N LYS A 182 -1.01 11.14 10.19
CA LYS A 182 -1.21 9.69 10.25
C LYS A 182 -2.66 9.28 10.07
N ILE A 183 -3.62 10.09 10.54
CA ILE A 183 -5.06 9.87 10.34
C ILE A 183 -5.61 10.50 9.05
N GLY A 184 -4.75 11.08 8.21
CA GLY A 184 -5.13 11.67 6.93
C GLY A 184 -6.04 12.91 7.02
N LYS A 185 -6.13 13.56 8.19
CA LYS A 185 -6.93 14.78 8.41
C LYS A 185 -6.15 16.09 8.22
N TYR A 186 -4.88 16.00 7.82
CA TYR A 186 -4.08 17.17 7.41
C TYR A 186 -3.56 16.93 5.97
N LYS A 187 -4.14 17.66 5.05
CA LYS A 187 -3.55 17.94 3.72
C LYS A 187 -3.23 19.40 3.67
#